data_5864373b818c582b00c573cffcc9e041
#
_entry.id   5864373b818c582b00c573cffcc9e041
#
_cell.length_a   1.000
_cell.length_b   1.000
_cell.length_c   1.000
_cell.angle_alpha   90.00
_cell.angle_beta   90.00
_cell.angle_gamma   90.00
#
_symmetry.space_group_name_H-M   'P 1'
#
loop_
_entity.id
_entity.type
_entity.pdbx_description
1 polymer ?
#
loop_
_entity_poly.entity_id
_entity_poly.type
_entity_poly.pdbx_seq_one_letter_code
_entity_poly.pdbx_strand_id
1 'polypeptide(L)'
;GAMKVYLRPETAQGIFVNYLNVQKTGRMKIPFGIAQIGKAFRNEIVARQFIFRMREFEQMEMQFFVHPGTEIDYFKRWKETRMKWHQALGFGAENYRFHDHEKLAHYANAATDIEFHMPFGFKEVEGIHSRTDFDLSQHEKFSGRSIKYFDPQTKESFTPYVIETSIGVDRMFLSVMCHSYREEQLENGETRVVLLLPPALAPTKLAVMPLVKKDGLPEKAREIVDNLKFHFNTHYDEKDTIGKRYRRQDAVGTPYCVTVDYDTLKDNTVTLRFRDTMEQERVSIDQLQSIIEDKVSISSLLKKLQ
;
A
#
# COMPACT_ATOMS: atom_id res chain seq x y z
N GLY A 1 -41.66 10.75 -8.57
CA GLY A 1 -40.75 11.86 -8.51
C GLY A 1 -39.30 11.37 -8.40
N ALA A 2 -38.35 12.09 -8.98
CA ALA A 2 -36.94 11.72 -8.91
C ALA A 2 -36.44 11.81 -7.45
N MET A 3 -35.82 10.75 -6.97
CA MET A 3 -35.16 10.74 -5.67
C MET A 3 -33.83 11.49 -5.77
N LYS A 4 -33.60 12.45 -4.87
CA LYS A 4 -32.31 13.14 -4.80
C LYS A 4 -31.31 12.27 -4.06
N VAL A 5 -30.19 11.93 -4.71
CA VAL A 5 -29.09 11.16 -4.12
C VAL A 5 -27.83 12.00 -4.10
N TYR A 6 -26.95 11.71 -3.13
CA TYR A 6 -25.67 12.38 -2.98
C TYR A 6 -24.53 11.37 -3.06
N LEU A 7 -23.46 11.75 -3.74
CA LEU A 7 -22.21 11.00 -3.70
C LEU A 7 -21.45 11.32 -2.42
N ARG A 8 -20.89 10.32 -1.76
CA ARG A 8 -20.18 10.51 -0.49
C ARG A 8 -18.85 11.23 -0.68
N PRO A 9 -18.51 12.24 0.13
CA PRO A 9 -17.24 12.96 0.05
C PRO A 9 -16.07 12.24 0.75
N GLU A 10 -16.37 11.20 1.52
CA GLU A 10 -15.43 10.40 2.31
C GLU A 10 -16.01 9.01 2.60
N THR A 11 -15.18 8.08 3.05
CA THR A 11 -15.62 6.74 3.45
C THR A 11 -15.99 6.64 4.93
N ALA A 12 -15.59 7.62 5.76
CA ALA A 12 -15.78 7.65 7.22
C ALA A 12 -17.22 7.47 7.64
N GLN A 13 -18.17 8.19 7.03
CA GLN A 13 -19.58 8.18 7.44
C GLN A 13 -20.21 6.79 7.27
N GLY A 14 -19.80 6.03 6.24
CA GLY A 14 -20.22 4.64 6.05
C GLY A 14 -19.74 3.72 7.18
N ILE A 15 -18.57 3.98 7.73
CA ILE A 15 -18.03 3.26 8.89
C ILE A 15 -18.85 3.56 10.13
N PHE A 16 -19.18 4.83 10.41
CA PHE A 16 -19.96 5.23 11.58
C PHE A 16 -21.40 4.66 11.54
N VAL A 17 -22.05 4.68 10.37
CA VAL A 17 -23.35 4.04 10.18
C VAL A 17 -23.31 2.55 10.54
N ASN A 18 -22.21 1.87 10.20
CA ASN A 18 -22.07 0.43 10.42
C ASN A 18 -21.47 0.07 11.78
N TYR A 19 -21.08 1.05 12.59
CA TYR A 19 -20.41 0.84 13.88
C TYR A 19 -21.13 -0.17 14.79
N LEU A 20 -22.42 0.06 15.09
CA LEU A 20 -23.19 -0.82 15.96
C LEU A 20 -23.32 -2.24 15.43
N ASN A 21 -23.47 -2.39 14.10
CA ASN A 21 -23.56 -3.70 13.47
C ASN A 21 -22.27 -4.49 13.67
N VAL A 22 -21.12 -3.88 13.36
CA VAL A 22 -19.81 -4.52 13.53
C VAL A 22 -19.53 -4.82 15.01
N GLN A 23 -19.79 -3.85 15.90
CA GLN A 23 -19.56 -4.00 17.34
C GLN A 23 -20.36 -5.19 17.92
N LYS A 24 -21.65 -5.31 17.56
CA LYS A 24 -22.54 -6.35 18.09
C LYS A 24 -22.29 -7.72 17.47
N THR A 25 -22.22 -7.79 16.13
CA THR A 25 -22.05 -9.08 15.41
C THR A 25 -20.66 -9.66 15.65
N GLY A 26 -19.64 -8.81 15.67
CA GLY A 26 -18.25 -9.19 15.96
C GLY A 26 -17.97 -9.34 17.46
N ARG A 27 -18.91 -8.98 18.35
CA ARG A 27 -18.70 -8.93 19.82
C ARG A 27 -17.42 -8.14 20.17
N MET A 28 -17.20 -7.04 19.43
CA MET A 28 -15.98 -6.25 19.56
C MET A 28 -15.94 -5.53 20.89
N LYS A 29 -14.75 -5.52 21.48
CA LYS A 29 -14.44 -4.76 22.72
C LYS A 29 -13.58 -3.55 22.35
N ILE A 30 -13.79 -2.44 23.03
CA ILE A 30 -12.94 -1.25 22.87
C ILE A 30 -11.59 -1.51 23.54
N PRO A 31 -10.45 -1.17 22.90
CA PRO A 31 -10.37 -0.51 21.59
C PRO A 31 -10.47 -1.46 20.38
N PHE A 32 -11.12 -1.02 19.30
CA PHE A 32 -11.13 -1.74 18.02
C PHE A 32 -11.27 -0.77 16.85
N GLY A 33 -10.92 -1.19 15.65
CA GLY A 33 -11.01 -0.39 14.44
C GLY A 33 -11.88 -1.03 13.36
N ILE A 34 -12.46 -0.18 12.52
CA ILE A 34 -13.14 -0.57 11.27
C ILE A 34 -12.43 0.16 10.14
N ALA A 35 -11.97 -0.59 9.14
CA ALA A 35 -11.32 -0.04 7.96
C ALA A 35 -12.17 -0.28 6.71
N GLN A 36 -12.10 0.65 5.78
CA GLN A 36 -12.78 0.59 4.48
C GLN A 36 -11.90 1.18 3.40
N ILE A 37 -11.93 0.56 2.21
CA ILE A 37 -11.40 1.13 0.97
C ILE A 37 -12.57 1.34 0.03
N GLY A 38 -12.64 2.52 -0.60
CA GLY A 38 -13.71 2.79 -1.55
C GLY A 38 -13.64 4.17 -2.17
N LYS A 39 -14.54 4.40 -3.11
CA LYS A 39 -14.68 5.67 -3.83
C LYS A 39 -15.20 6.79 -2.93
N ALA A 40 -14.61 7.96 -3.11
CA ALA A 40 -15.08 9.23 -2.56
C ALA A 40 -15.16 10.28 -3.68
N PHE A 41 -16.02 11.29 -3.50
CA PHE A 41 -16.34 12.27 -4.52
C PHE A 41 -16.34 13.67 -3.92
N ARG A 42 -15.52 14.56 -4.47
CA ARG A 42 -15.47 15.96 -4.04
C ARG A 42 -15.61 16.89 -5.24
N ASN A 43 -16.44 17.92 -5.11
CA ASN A 43 -16.64 18.90 -6.18
C ASN A 43 -15.49 19.89 -6.22
N GLU A 44 -14.31 19.42 -6.60
CA GLU A 44 -13.12 20.24 -6.77
C GLU A 44 -13.32 21.25 -7.91
N ILE A 45 -13.05 22.53 -7.66
CA ILE A 45 -13.16 23.58 -8.67
C ILE A 45 -12.16 23.30 -9.79
N VAL A 46 -10.90 22.96 -9.42
CA VAL A 46 -9.82 22.66 -10.35
C VAL A 46 -9.15 21.34 -9.98
N ALA A 47 -9.31 20.34 -10.85
CA ALA A 47 -8.45 19.13 -10.81
C ALA A 47 -7.05 19.50 -11.30
N ARG A 48 -5.99 19.04 -10.63
CA ARG A 48 -4.61 19.40 -10.96
C ARG A 48 -3.60 18.38 -10.45
N GLN A 49 -2.38 18.45 -10.97
CA GLN A 49 -1.26 17.59 -10.59
C GLN A 49 -1.58 16.12 -10.84
N PHE A 50 -2.08 15.82 -12.06
CA PHE A 50 -2.50 14.52 -12.52
C PHE A 50 -3.52 13.89 -11.54
N ILE A 51 -3.26 12.71 -10.98
CA ILE A 51 -4.16 12.02 -10.03
C ILE A 51 -4.04 12.52 -8.57
N PHE A 52 -3.22 13.55 -8.31
CA PHE A 52 -3.08 14.07 -6.95
C PHE A 52 -4.37 14.76 -6.46
N ARG A 53 -5.08 15.46 -7.35
CA ARG A 53 -6.35 16.14 -7.05
C ARG A 53 -7.38 15.88 -8.13
N MET A 54 -8.34 15.02 -7.82
CA MET A 54 -9.42 14.60 -8.71
C MET A 54 -10.77 14.80 -8.02
N ARG A 55 -11.86 14.73 -8.80
CA ARG A 55 -13.24 14.80 -8.28
C ARG A 55 -13.76 13.45 -7.82
N GLU A 56 -13.26 12.36 -8.40
CA GLU A 56 -13.51 10.98 -8.01
C GLU A 56 -12.16 10.33 -7.68
N PHE A 57 -12.03 9.75 -6.49
CA PHE A 57 -10.79 9.13 -6.01
C PHE A 57 -11.09 8.00 -5.05
N GLU A 58 -10.07 7.23 -4.69
CA GLU A 58 -10.19 6.17 -3.69
C GLU A 58 -9.56 6.61 -2.37
N GLN A 59 -10.30 6.36 -1.28
CA GLN A 59 -9.78 6.49 0.08
C GLN A 59 -9.64 5.12 0.73
N MET A 60 -8.62 5.01 1.57
CA MET A 60 -8.42 3.91 2.50
C MET A 60 -8.43 4.51 3.90
N GLU A 61 -9.51 4.30 4.62
CA GLU A 61 -9.75 4.88 5.94
C GLU A 61 -9.93 3.81 7.00
N MET A 62 -9.45 4.13 8.21
CA MET A 62 -9.73 3.39 9.42
C MET A 62 -10.26 4.36 10.47
N GLN A 63 -11.35 3.96 11.14
CA GLN A 63 -11.88 4.61 12.33
C GLN A 63 -11.63 3.69 13.53
N PHE A 64 -10.78 4.13 14.44
CA PHE A 64 -10.36 3.35 15.61
C PHE A 64 -11.05 3.91 16.85
N PHE A 65 -11.90 3.09 17.48
CA PHE A 65 -12.76 3.46 18.59
C PHE A 65 -12.03 3.20 19.91
N VAL A 66 -11.97 4.23 20.77
CA VAL A 66 -11.24 4.20 22.03
C VAL A 66 -12.12 4.71 23.18
N HIS A 67 -11.68 4.43 24.42
CA HIS A 67 -12.31 4.99 25.62
C HIS A 67 -12.05 6.50 25.68
N PRO A 68 -13.07 7.35 25.98
CA PRO A 68 -12.87 8.78 26.22
C PRO A 68 -11.79 9.06 27.24
N GLY A 69 -10.93 10.03 26.94
CA GLY A 69 -9.77 10.39 27.79
C GLY A 69 -8.48 9.62 27.43
N THR A 70 -8.53 8.61 26.55
CA THR A 70 -7.35 7.89 26.07
C THR A 70 -6.96 8.26 24.63
N GLU A 71 -7.75 9.10 23.98
CA GLU A 71 -7.64 9.40 22.55
C GLU A 71 -6.30 10.03 22.17
N ILE A 72 -5.72 10.87 23.02
CA ILE A 72 -4.45 11.53 22.70
C ILE A 72 -3.28 10.53 22.68
N ASP A 73 -3.30 9.55 23.57
CA ASP A 73 -2.26 8.50 23.59
C ASP A 73 -2.39 7.58 22.37
N TYR A 74 -3.64 7.22 21.99
CA TYR A 74 -3.87 6.47 20.77
C TYR A 74 -3.56 7.28 19.51
N PHE A 75 -3.82 8.59 19.48
CA PHE A 75 -3.43 9.47 18.40
C PHE A 75 -1.91 9.45 18.18
N LYS A 76 -1.12 9.64 19.27
CA LYS A 76 0.36 9.58 19.20
C LYS A 76 0.83 8.22 18.69
N ARG A 77 0.27 7.13 19.23
CA ARG A 77 0.59 5.76 18.80
C ARG A 77 0.30 5.53 17.32
N TRP A 78 -0.85 5.96 16.83
CA TRP A 78 -1.20 5.83 15.42
C TRP A 78 -0.33 6.71 14.53
N LYS A 79 -0.03 7.95 14.92
CA LYS A 79 0.92 8.84 14.25
C LYS A 79 2.27 8.13 13.99
N GLU A 80 2.86 7.54 15.02
CA GLU A 80 4.12 6.80 14.91
C GLU A 80 3.98 5.53 14.07
N THR A 81 2.94 4.74 14.29
CA THR A 81 2.70 3.48 13.57
C THR A 81 2.52 3.72 12.08
N ARG A 82 1.77 4.75 11.70
CA ARG A 82 1.54 5.08 10.30
C ARG A 82 2.82 5.58 9.62
N MET A 83 3.61 6.40 10.28
CA MET A 83 4.90 6.83 9.76
C MET A 83 5.86 5.63 9.54
N LYS A 84 5.94 4.71 10.50
CA LYS A 84 6.73 3.48 10.35
C LYS A 84 6.25 2.66 9.14
N TRP A 85 4.93 2.56 8.95
CA TRP A 85 4.36 1.85 7.80
C TRP A 85 4.79 2.47 6.47
N HIS A 86 4.73 3.79 6.33
CA HIS A 86 5.22 4.50 5.14
C HIS A 86 6.72 4.25 4.91
N GLN A 87 7.52 4.37 5.95
CA GLN A 87 8.97 4.16 5.85
C GLN A 87 9.33 2.70 5.52
N ALA A 88 8.54 1.72 5.97
CA ALA A 88 8.74 0.30 5.65
C ALA A 88 8.62 0.00 4.16
N LEU A 89 7.96 0.86 3.37
CA LEU A 89 7.93 0.76 1.91
C LEU A 89 9.32 0.94 1.28
N GLY A 90 10.28 1.55 2.00
CA GLY A 90 11.68 1.63 1.56
C GLY A 90 12.03 2.87 0.73
N PHE A 91 11.20 3.92 0.77
CA PHE A 91 11.43 5.17 0.01
C PHE A 91 12.35 6.18 0.72
N GLY A 92 12.94 5.81 1.87
CA GLY A 92 13.78 6.70 2.67
C GLY A 92 12.97 7.59 3.61
N ALA A 93 13.47 7.76 4.84
CA ALA A 93 12.79 8.55 5.87
C ALA A 93 12.75 10.05 5.52
N GLU A 94 13.73 10.53 4.77
CA GLU A 94 13.88 11.91 4.31
C GLU A 94 12.76 12.36 3.34
N ASN A 95 12.06 11.40 2.72
CA ASN A 95 10.93 11.69 1.83
C ASN A 95 9.60 11.87 2.56
N TYR A 96 9.59 11.70 3.89
CA TYR A 96 8.38 11.86 4.71
C TYR A 96 8.59 12.90 5.79
N ARG A 97 7.52 13.59 6.16
CA ARG A 97 7.49 14.44 7.35
C ARG A 97 6.08 14.51 7.93
N PHE A 98 5.98 14.89 9.20
CA PHE A 98 4.72 15.30 9.79
C PHE A 98 4.44 16.77 9.52
N HIS A 99 3.16 17.08 9.35
CA HIS A 99 2.64 18.44 9.32
C HIS A 99 1.49 18.52 10.34
N ASP A 100 1.79 19.00 11.54
CA ASP A 100 0.78 19.17 12.58
C ASP A 100 -0.11 20.38 12.29
N HIS A 101 -1.43 20.23 12.46
CA HIS A 101 -2.39 21.28 12.14
C HIS A 101 -2.45 22.32 13.27
N GLU A 102 -2.14 23.57 12.98
CA GLU A 102 -2.31 24.70 13.91
C GLU A 102 -3.80 25.03 14.12
N LYS A 103 -4.61 24.88 13.07
CA LYS A 103 -6.06 25.14 13.08
C LYS A 103 -6.82 23.83 12.91
N LEU A 104 -7.39 23.35 14.00
CA LEU A 104 -8.15 22.10 14.00
C LEU A 104 -9.55 22.28 13.40
N ALA A 105 -10.06 21.21 12.79
CA ALA A 105 -11.46 21.09 12.42
C ALA A 105 -12.32 21.03 13.69
N HIS A 106 -13.58 21.45 13.58
CA HIS A 106 -14.52 21.53 14.73
C HIS A 106 -14.81 20.19 15.43
N TYR A 107 -14.53 19.08 14.77
CA TYR A 107 -14.71 17.73 15.29
C TYR A 107 -13.43 17.11 15.90
N ALA A 108 -12.29 17.79 15.79
CA ALA A 108 -11.00 17.24 16.16
C ALA A 108 -10.38 18.00 17.34
N ASN A 109 -9.71 17.28 18.24
CA ASN A 109 -8.86 17.85 19.28
C ASN A 109 -7.35 17.63 19.03
N ALA A 110 -6.98 16.84 18.02
CA ALA A 110 -5.63 16.72 17.48
C ALA A 110 -5.70 16.30 16.00
N ALA A 111 -4.79 16.82 15.19
CA ALA A 111 -4.66 16.47 13.77
C ALA A 111 -3.23 16.63 13.28
N THR A 112 -2.79 15.73 12.41
CA THR A 112 -1.52 15.78 11.70
C THR A 112 -1.65 15.11 10.34
N ASP A 113 -0.89 15.60 9.36
CA ASP A 113 -0.72 14.92 8.10
C ASP A 113 0.65 14.24 8.05
N ILE A 114 0.72 13.11 7.34
CA ILE A 114 1.97 12.59 6.79
C ILE A 114 2.08 13.13 5.37
N GLU A 115 3.11 13.93 5.13
CA GLU A 115 3.43 14.44 3.82
C GLU A 115 4.55 13.63 3.18
N PHE A 116 4.47 13.46 1.87
CA PHE A 116 5.50 12.84 1.03
C PHE A 116 6.12 13.88 0.08
N HIS A 117 7.42 13.75 -0.18
CA HIS A 117 8.16 14.61 -1.10
C HIS A 117 7.86 14.25 -2.56
N MET A 118 6.84 14.91 -3.11
CA MET A 118 6.46 14.82 -4.53
C MET A 118 7.40 15.69 -5.40
N PRO A 119 7.41 15.53 -6.74
CA PRO A 119 8.15 16.43 -7.64
C PRO A 119 7.77 17.92 -7.50
N PHE A 120 6.62 18.20 -6.94
CA PHE A 120 6.07 19.54 -6.68
C PHE A 120 6.08 19.91 -5.18
N GLY A 121 6.99 19.32 -4.40
CA GLY A 121 7.21 19.56 -2.97
C GLY A 121 6.44 18.63 -2.05
N PHE A 122 6.61 18.81 -0.74
CA PHE A 122 5.91 18.02 0.26
C PHE A 122 4.40 18.20 0.17
N LYS A 123 3.67 17.08 0.13
CA LYS A 123 2.22 17.04 0.05
C LYS A 123 1.64 15.92 0.88
N GLU A 124 0.48 16.18 1.45
CA GLU A 124 -0.31 15.23 2.22
C GLU A 124 -0.61 13.96 1.43
N VAL A 125 -0.29 12.81 2.02
CA VAL A 125 -0.65 11.47 1.53
C VAL A 125 -1.54 10.73 2.51
N GLU A 126 -1.47 11.06 3.81
CA GLU A 126 -2.31 10.51 4.86
C GLU A 126 -2.63 11.56 5.92
N GLY A 127 -3.90 11.68 6.31
CA GLY A 127 -4.35 12.44 7.47
C GLY A 127 -4.57 11.55 8.68
N ILE A 128 -4.21 12.03 9.88
CA ILE A 128 -4.45 11.37 11.15
C ILE A 128 -5.14 12.36 12.09
N HIS A 129 -6.33 11.99 12.59
CA HIS A 129 -7.17 12.88 13.37
C HIS A 129 -7.68 12.20 14.64
N SER A 130 -7.70 12.93 15.75
CA SER A 130 -8.51 12.59 16.92
C SER A 130 -9.84 13.34 16.80
N ARG A 131 -10.91 12.62 16.41
CA ARG A 131 -12.22 13.16 16.05
C ARG A 131 -13.17 13.30 17.24
N THR A 132 -12.73 12.96 18.44
CA THR A 132 -13.55 12.89 19.65
C THR A 132 -14.76 11.95 19.46
N ASP A 133 -15.90 12.22 20.06
CA ASP A 133 -17.18 11.50 19.87
C ASP A 133 -18.09 12.19 18.86
N PHE A 134 -17.62 13.22 18.18
CA PHE A 134 -18.46 14.12 17.37
C PHE A 134 -19.35 13.36 16.38
N ASP A 135 -18.77 12.52 15.53
CA ASP A 135 -19.50 11.81 14.48
C ASP A 135 -20.54 10.85 15.07
N LEU A 136 -20.15 10.02 16.05
CA LEU A 136 -21.06 9.07 16.69
C LEU A 136 -22.21 9.80 17.41
N SER A 137 -21.92 10.91 18.09
CA SER A 137 -22.94 11.73 18.75
C SER A 137 -23.91 12.37 17.75
N GLN A 138 -23.44 12.80 16.57
CA GLN A 138 -24.33 13.28 15.51
C GLN A 138 -25.20 12.15 14.95
N HIS A 139 -24.63 10.97 14.70
CA HIS A 139 -25.39 9.80 14.27
C HIS A 139 -26.45 9.36 15.31
N GLU A 140 -26.11 9.38 16.61
CA GLU A 140 -27.08 9.12 17.69
C GLU A 140 -28.22 10.13 17.67
N LYS A 141 -27.89 11.43 17.62
CA LYS A 141 -28.86 12.54 17.62
C LYS A 141 -29.85 12.44 16.46
N PHE A 142 -29.36 12.23 15.23
CA PHE A 142 -30.21 12.27 14.03
C PHE A 142 -30.93 10.94 13.76
N SER A 143 -30.39 9.81 14.21
CA SER A 143 -31.06 8.51 14.08
C SER A 143 -32.06 8.20 15.21
N GLY A 144 -31.94 8.88 16.35
CA GLY A 144 -32.67 8.58 17.57
C GLY A 144 -32.33 7.23 18.21
N ARG A 145 -31.23 6.60 17.77
CA ARG A 145 -30.75 5.30 18.28
C ARG A 145 -29.51 5.50 19.11
N SER A 146 -29.46 4.93 20.33
CA SER A 146 -28.24 4.96 21.13
C SER A 146 -27.09 4.22 20.46
N ILE A 147 -25.95 4.89 20.36
CA ILE A 147 -24.70 4.38 19.78
C ILE A 147 -23.66 4.09 20.87
N LYS A 148 -24.04 4.21 22.12
CA LYS A 148 -23.15 4.00 23.25
C LYS A 148 -22.61 2.57 23.32
N TYR A 149 -21.35 2.45 23.69
CA TYR A 149 -20.72 1.19 24.07
C TYR A 149 -20.98 0.95 25.55
N PHE A 150 -21.42 -0.25 25.88
CA PHE A 150 -21.49 -0.71 27.28
C PHE A 150 -20.26 -1.54 27.59
N ASP A 151 -19.47 -1.09 28.58
CA ASP A 151 -18.33 -1.84 29.06
C ASP A 151 -18.75 -2.82 30.17
N PRO A 152 -18.68 -4.13 29.94
CA PRO A 152 -19.08 -5.11 30.94
C PRO A 152 -18.13 -5.18 32.16
N GLN A 153 -16.91 -4.64 32.05
CA GLN A 153 -15.95 -4.64 33.15
C GLN A 153 -16.21 -3.49 34.13
N THR A 154 -16.39 -2.27 33.60
CA THR A 154 -16.67 -1.09 34.43
C THR A 154 -18.14 -0.88 34.71
N LYS A 155 -19.03 -1.54 33.92
CA LYS A 155 -20.50 -1.37 33.92
C LYS A 155 -20.94 0.05 33.50
N GLU A 156 -20.10 0.75 32.80
CA GLU A 156 -20.36 2.10 32.30
C GLU A 156 -20.78 2.07 30.81
N SER A 157 -21.58 3.06 30.43
CA SER A 157 -21.96 3.29 29.05
C SER A 157 -21.44 4.64 28.59
N PHE A 158 -20.70 4.66 27.47
CA PHE A 158 -20.14 5.89 26.93
C PHE A 158 -20.16 5.88 25.39
N THR A 159 -20.12 7.06 24.77
CA THR A 159 -19.87 7.18 23.32
C THR A 159 -18.36 7.12 23.11
N PRO A 160 -17.85 6.16 22.30
CA PRO A 160 -16.40 6.07 22.07
C PRO A 160 -15.85 7.32 21.39
N TYR A 161 -14.60 7.64 21.70
CA TYR A 161 -13.82 8.60 20.92
C TYR A 161 -13.17 7.90 19.75
N VAL A 162 -12.85 8.64 18.69
CA VAL A 162 -12.42 8.07 17.41
C VAL A 162 -11.07 8.63 17.00
N ILE A 163 -10.14 7.74 16.64
CA ILE A 163 -8.91 8.08 15.94
C ILE A 163 -9.09 7.65 14.49
N GLU A 164 -8.96 8.59 13.58
CA GLU A 164 -9.00 8.36 12.15
C GLU A 164 -7.60 8.29 11.56
N THR A 165 -7.40 7.35 10.62
CA THR A 165 -6.31 7.41 9.65
C THR A 165 -6.91 7.31 8.25
N SER A 166 -6.54 8.24 7.37
CA SER A 166 -7.13 8.35 6.03
C SER A 166 -6.05 8.58 4.97
N ILE A 167 -5.92 7.62 4.05
CA ILE A 167 -4.98 7.66 2.93
C ILE A 167 -5.75 7.91 1.64
N GLY A 168 -5.24 8.84 0.81
CA GLY A 168 -5.60 8.92 -0.60
C GLY A 168 -4.87 7.84 -1.39
N VAL A 169 -5.58 6.80 -1.83
CA VAL A 169 -4.97 5.65 -2.55
C VAL A 169 -4.28 6.12 -3.83
N ASP A 170 -4.92 7.01 -4.60
CA ASP A 170 -4.36 7.60 -5.82
C ASP A 170 -3.09 8.42 -5.53
N ARG A 171 -3.06 9.17 -4.42
CA ARG A 171 -1.87 9.90 -3.98
C ARG A 171 -0.74 8.97 -3.58
N MET A 172 -1.04 7.88 -2.88
CA MET A 172 -0.07 6.84 -2.56
C MET A 172 0.51 6.21 -3.82
N PHE A 173 -0.34 5.84 -4.79
CA PHE A 173 0.10 5.31 -6.07
C PHE A 173 1.04 6.29 -6.79
N LEU A 174 0.66 7.58 -6.85
CA LEU A 174 1.50 8.62 -7.46
C LEU A 174 2.85 8.76 -6.75
N SER A 175 2.88 8.72 -5.41
CA SER A 175 4.10 8.76 -4.62
C SER A 175 5.04 7.62 -4.97
N VAL A 176 4.49 6.39 -5.01
CA VAL A 176 5.23 5.17 -5.37
C VAL A 176 5.83 5.29 -6.77
N MET A 177 5.04 5.72 -7.76
CA MET A 177 5.48 5.85 -9.14
C MET A 177 6.54 6.95 -9.31
N CYS A 178 6.32 8.14 -8.75
CA CYS A 178 7.27 9.26 -8.83
C CYS A 178 8.61 8.91 -8.17
N HIS A 179 8.58 8.23 -7.02
CA HIS A 179 9.80 7.85 -6.33
C HIS A 179 10.55 6.72 -7.04
N SER A 180 9.82 5.79 -7.65
CA SER A 180 10.41 4.58 -8.25
C SER A 180 11.00 4.82 -9.65
N TYR A 181 10.54 5.83 -10.37
CA TYR A 181 11.02 6.10 -11.73
C TYR A 181 12.45 6.66 -11.73
N ARG A 182 13.34 6.05 -12.52
CA ARG A 182 14.72 6.51 -12.73
C ARG A 182 15.13 6.36 -14.19
N GLU A 183 15.99 7.28 -14.63
CA GLU A 183 16.77 7.19 -15.86
C GLU A 183 18.24 7.13 -15.46
N GLU A 184 18.88 6.01 -15.71
CA GLU A 184 20.26 5.75 -15.34
C GLU A 184 21.15 5.74 -16.58
N GLN A 185 22.27 6.48 -16.54
CA GLN A 185 23.29 6.42 -17.58
C GLN A 185 24.20 5.23 -17.32
N LEU A 186 24.32 4.35 -18.30
CA LEU A 186 25.19 3.18 -18.23
C LEU A 186 26.59 3.52 -18.75
N GLU A 187 27.60 2.73 -18.38
CA GLU A 187 29.00 2.91 -18.79
C GLU A 187 29.15 2.89 -20.31
N ASN A 188 28.31 2.15 -21.03
CA ASN A 188 28.31 2.09 -22.49
C ASN A 188 27.63 3.27 -23.20
N GLY A 189 27.16 4.29 -22.42
CA GLY A 189 26.48 5.47 -22.91
C GLY A 189 24.99 5.31 -23.20
N GLU A 190 24.43 4.12 -22.99
CA GLU A 190 22.98 3.90 -23.10
C GLU A 190 22.22 4.40 -21.87
N THR A 191 20.97 4.82 -22.05
CA THR A 191 20.07 5.15 -20.95
C THR A 191 19.23 3.93 -20.57
N ARG A 192 19.25 3.58 -19.29
CA ARG A 192 18.38 2.57 -18.70
C ARG A 192 17.20 3.25 -18.00
N VAL A 193 16.00 3.01 -18.49
CA VAL A 193 14.75 3.37 -17.78
C VAL A 193 14.42 2.25 -16.83
N VAL A 194 14.21 2.56 -15.55
CA VAL A 194 13.87 1.57 -14.52
C VAL A 194 12.82 2.10 -13.55
N LEU A 195 11.89 1.23 -13.16
CA LEU A 195 10.98 1.44 -12.03
C LEU A 195 11.51 0.66 -10.83
N LEU A 196 12.11 1.36 -9.86
CA LEU A 196 12.62 0.79 -8.61
C LEU A 196 11.48 0.55 -7.59
N LEU A 197 10.42 -0.12 -8.03
CA LEU A 197 9.31 -0.48 -7.14
C LEU A 197 9.82 -1.38 -6.01
N PRO A 198 9.39 -1.14 -4.74
CA PRO A 198 9.60 -2.11 -3.68
C PRO A 198 9.13 -3.49 -4.12
N PRO A 199 9.92 -4.56 -3.92
CA PRO A 199 9.57 -5.90 -4.44
C PRO A 199 8.17 -6.37 -4.01
N ALA A 200 7.74 -6.01 -2.80
CA ALA A 200 6.40 -6.32 -2.30
C ALA A 200 5.27 -5.61 -3.08
N LEU A 201 5.54 -4.47 -3.72
CA LEU A 201 4.57 -3.69 -4.50
C LEU A 201 4.64 -3.97 -6.00
N ALA A 202 5.73 -4.57 -6.51
CA ALA A 202 5.88 -4.87 -7.93
C ALA A 202 4.75 -5.80 -8.43
N PRO A 203 4.06 -5.47 -9.54
CA PRO A 203 2.98 -6.32 -10.07
C PRO A 203 3.46 -7.72 -10.48
N THR A 204 4.60 -7.78 -11.18
CA THR A 204 5.31 -9.01 -11.50
C THR A 204 6.49 -9.18 -10.54
N LYS A 205 6.57 -10.31 -9.85
CA LYS A 205 7.62 -10.58 -8.86
C LYS A 205 8.86 -11.17 -9.49
N LEU A 206 8.65 -12.02 -10.47
CA LEU A 206 9.70 -12.78 -11.15
C LEU A 206 9.39 -12.88 -12.64
N ALA A 207 10.38 -12.61 -13.50
CA ALA A 207 10.31 -12.94 -14.91
C ALA A 207 11.26 -14.11 -15.21
N VAL A 208 10.78 -15.12 -15.94
CA VAL A 208 11.56 -16.29 -16.34
C VAL A 208 11.75 -16.30 -17.85
N MET A 209 12.99 -16.46 -18.28
CA MET A 209 13.39 -16.28 -19.68
C MET A 209 14.33 -17.41 -20.12
N PRO A 210 14.07 -18.11 -21.24
CA PRO A 210 15.08 -18.98 -21.82
C PRO A 210 16.18 -18.14 -22.46
N LEU A 211 17.44 -18.52 -22.35
CA LEU A 211 18.56 -17.81 -23.00
C LEU A 211 18.34 -17.73 -24.53
N VAL A 212 17.94 -18.84 -25.13
CA VAL A 212 17.57 -18.97 -26.55
C VAL A 212 16.29 -19.77 -26.70
N LYS A 213 15.63 -19.67 -27.88
CA LYS A 213 14.34 -20.33 -28.17
C LYS A 213 14.49 -21.73 -28.76
N LYS A 214 15.37 -22.55 -28.20
CA LYS A 214 15.64 -23.90 -28.70
C LYS A 214 16.19 -24.83 -27.61
N ASP A 215 16.39 -26.06 -27.96
CA ASP A 215 17.13 -27.06 -27.17
C ASP A 215 16.50 -27.34 -25.78
N GLY A 216 15.16 -27.25 -25.65
CA GLY A 216 14.44 -27.51 -24.42
C GLY A 216 14.46 -26.37 -23.37
N LEU A 217 15.16 -25.26 -23.64
CA LEU A 217 15.22 -24.12 -22.71
C LEU A 217 13.87 -23.41 -22.53
N PRO A 218 13.04 -23.19 -23.59
CA PRO A 218 11.70 -22.62 -23.43
C PRO A 218 10.78 -23.51 -22.58
N GLU A 219 10.82 -24.81 -22.79
CA GLU A 219 10.01 -25.80 -22.04
C GLU A 219 10.38 -25.77 -20.57
N LYS A 220 11.69 -25.80 -20.25
CA LYS A 220 12.18 -25.71 -18.87
C LYS A 220 11.82 -24.37 -18.20
N ALA A 221 11.88 -23.28 -18.92
CA ALA A 221 11.47 -21.97 -18.42
C ALA A 221 9.96 -21.91 -18.11
N ARG A 222 9.11 -22.52 -18.95
CA ARG A 222 7.67 -22.61 -18.70
C ARG A 222 7.35 -23.50 -17.50
N GLU A 223 8.05 -24.63 -17.35
CA GLU A 223 7.93 -25.50 -16.17
C GLU A 223 8.18 -24.72 -14.87
N ILE A 224 9.22 -23.88 -14.83
CA ILE A 224 9.52 -23.03 -13.67
C ILE A 224 8.39 -22.02 -13.41
N VAL A 225 7.86 -21.36 -14.45
CA VAL A 225 6.71 -20.46 -14.32
C VAL A 225 5.49 -21.21 -13.79
N ASP A 226 5.18 -22.38 -14.33
CA ASP A 226 4.02 -23.17 -13.93
C ASP A 226 4.07 -23.62 -12.48
N ASN A 227 5.26 -23.89 -11.96
CA ASN A 227 5.46 -24.22 -10.55
C ASN A 227 5.33 -23.00 -9.63
N LEU A 228 5.86 -21.84 -10.04
CA LEU A 228 5.93 -20.64 -9.18
C LEU A 228 4.70 -19.76 -9.22
N LYS A 229 3.86 -19.82 -10.27
CA LYS A 229 2.69 -18.94 -10.45
C LYS A 229 1.64 -19.05 -9.34
N PHE A 230 1.63 -20.11 -8.56
CA PHE A 230 0.72 -20.31 -7.43
C PHE A 230 1.19 -19.60 -6.15
N HIS A 231 2.45 -19.15 -6.09
CA HIS A 231 3.07 -18.50 -4.95
C HIS A 231 3.13 -16.99 -5.10
N PHE A 232 3.47 -16.51 -6.32
CA PHE A 232 3.54 -15.10 -6.66
C PHE A 232 3.44 -14.88 -8.18
N ASN A 233 3.10 -13.66 -8.57
CA ASN A 233 2.97 -13.32 -9.99
C ASN A 233 4.30 -13.49 -10.73
N THR A 234 4.30 -14.41 -11.70
CA THR A 234 5.43 -14.69 -12.58
C THR A 234 5.12 -14.30 -14.02
N HIS A 235 6.14 -13.95 -14.80
CA HIS A 235 6.02 -13.62 -16.19
C HIS A 235 7.00 -14.44 -17.03
N TYR A 236 6.56 -14.98 -18.17
CA TYR A 236 7.42 -15.63 -19.15
C TYR A 236 7.71 -14.69 -20.32
N ASP A 237 8.99 -14.54 -20.70
CA ASP A 237 9.39 -13.73 -21.87
C ASP A 237 10.48 -14.42 -22.68
N GLU A 238 10.23 -14.60 -23.97
CA GLU A 238 11.19 -15.17 -24.94
C GLU A 238 11.42 -14.27 -26.16
N LYS A 239 10.84 -13.05 -26.17
CA LYS A 239 10.92 -12.14 -27.30
C LYS A 239 12.25 -11.36 -27.29
N ASP A 240 12.91 -11.27 -28.42
CA ASP A 240 14.19 -10.56 -28.62
C ASP A 240 15.38 -11.19 -27.86
N THR A 241 16.50 -10.45 -27.75
CA THR A 241 17.68 -10.86 -27.00
C THR A 241 17.47 -10.78 -25.49
N ILE A 242 18.24 -11.53 -24.72
CA ILE A 242 18.14 -11.55 -23.26
C ILE A 242 18.34 -10.16 -22.65
N GLY A 243 19.26 -9.36 -23.17
CA GLY A 243 19.49 -7.98 -22.71
C GLY A 243 18.27 -7.09 -22.91
N LYS A 244 17.56 -7.18 -24.05
CA LYS A 244 16.33 -6.42 -24.30
C LYS A 244 15.20 -6.86 -23.37
N ARG A 245 15.13 -8.16 -23.04
CA ARG A 245 14.14 -8.68 -22.09
C ARG A 245 14.39 -8.13 -20.68
N TYR A 246 15.64 -8.12 -20.23
CA TYR A 246 15.99 -7.49 -18.95
C TYR A 246 15.56 -6.02 -18.90
N ARG A 247 15.86 -5.24 -19.96
CA ARG A 247 15.45 -3.83 -20.05
C ARG A 247 13.94 -3.64 -19.95
N ARG A 248 13.16 -4.52 -20.60
CA ARG A 248 11.69 -4.49 -20.48
C ARG A 248 11.23 -4.73 -19.06
N GLN A 249 11.82 -5.70 -18.38
CA GLN A 249 11.46 -6.03 -16.99
C GLN A 249 11.91 -4.92 -16.03
N ASP A 250 13.06 -4.32 -16.24
CA ASP A 250 13.52 -3.16 -15.48
C ASP A 250 12.51 -1.99 -15.62
N ALA A 251 12.07 -1.70 -16.84
CA ALA A 251 11.14 -0.60 -17.13
C ALA A 251 9.74 -0.79 -16.53
N VAL A 252 9.26 -2.02 -16.36
CA VAL A 252 7.98 -2.31 -15.71
C VAL A 252 8.09 -2.62 -14.22
N GLY A 253 9.32 -2.58 -13.68
CA GLY A 253 9.56 -2.69 -12.24
C GLY A 253 9.62 -4.13 -11.70
N THR A 254 9.81 -5.15 -12.55
CA THR A 254 10.01 -6.53 -12.09
C THR A 254 11.34 -6.66 -11.32
N PRO A 255 11.33 -7.02 -10.02
CA PRO A 255 12.53 -6.98 -9.19
C PRO A 255 13.53 -8.10 -9.48
N TYR A 256 13.05 -9.24 -9.98
CA TYR A 256 13.88 -10.44 -10.19
C TYR A 256 13.65 -11.02 -11.58
N CYS A 257 14.74 -11.43 -12.24
CA CYS A 257 14.71 -12.15 -13.49
C CYS A 257 15.49 -13.45 -13.39
N VAL A 258 14.95 -14.53 -13.91
CA VAL A 258 15.59 -15.84 -14.02
C VAL A 258 15.91 -16.12 -15.47
N THR A 259 17.17 -16.49 -15.76
CA THR A 259 17.57 -16.99 -17.08
C THR A 259 17.84 -18.48 -17.01
N VAL A 260 17.15 -19.21 -17.88
CA VAL A 260 17.32 -20.64 -18.12
C VAL A 260 18.28 -20.82 -19.28
N ASP A 261 19.40 -21.48 -19.05
CA ASP A 261 20.49 -21.70 -20.00
C ASP A 261 20.88 -23.18 -20.11
N TYR A 262 21.94 -23.47 -20.85
CA TYR A 262 22.36 -24.85 -21.08
C TYR A 262 22.88 -25.57 -19.82
N ASP A 263 23.40 -24.83 -18.85
CA ASP A 263 23.82 -25.41 -17.58
C ASP A 263 22.62 -25.79 -16.72
N THR A 264 21.53 -25.05 -16.85
CA THR A 264 20.25 -25.39 -16.20
C THR A 264 19.80 -26.80 -16.50
N LEU A 265 19.97 -27.27 -17.76
CA LEU A 265 19.59 -28.62 -18.17
C LEU A 265 20.50 -29.72 -17.60
N LYS A 266 21.71 -29.36 -17.11
CA LYS A 266 22.69 -30.30 -16.58
C LYS A 266 22.59 -30.41 -15.05
N ASP A 267 22.47 -29.26 -14.37
CA ASP A 267 22.66 -29.17 -12.92
C ASP A 267 21.45 -28.61 -12.15
N ASN A 268 20.33 -28.38 -12.84
CA ASN A 268 19.07 -27.84 -12.27
C ASN A 268 19.27 -26.50 -11.55
N THR A 269 20.22 -25.65 -12.03
CA THR A 269 20.41 -24.30 -11.53
C THR A 269 20.04 -23.27 -12.58
N VAL A 270 19.81 -22.02 -12.17
CA VAL A 270 19.45 -20.89 -13.06
C VAL A 270 20.24 -19.65 -12.65
N THR A 271 20.37 -18.70 -13.59
CA THR A 271 20.90 -17.38 -13.27
C THR A 271 19.77 -16.49 -12.74
N LEU A 272 19.87 -16.06 -11.48
CA LEU A 272 18.99 -15.07 -10.86
C LEU A 272 19.63 -13.68 -10.96
N ARG A 273 18.91 -12.72 -11.59
CA ARG A 273 19.34 -11.33 -11.72
C ARG A 273 18.50 -10.41 -10.85
N PHE A 274 19.18 -9.51 -10.16
CA PHE A 274 18.57 -8.46 -9.34
C PHE A 274 18.42 -7.17 -10.16
N ARG A 275 17.21 -6.61 -10.22
CA ARG A 275 16.94 -5.36 -10.95
C ARG A 275 17.78 -4.19 -10.43
N ASP A 276 17.86 -4.04 -9.11
CA ASP A 276 18.39 -2.83 -8.47
C ASP A 276 19.91 -2.70 -8.64
N THR A 277 20.63 -3.81 -8.57
CA THR A 277 22.10 -3.83 -8.70
C THR A 277 22.57 -4.31 -10.06
N MET A 278 21.70 -4.94 -10.86
CA MET A 278 22.02 -5.71 -12.09
C MET A 278 22.96 -6.91 -11.86
N GLU A 279 23.29 -7.22 -10.61
CA GLU A 279 24.08 -8.39 -10.26
C GLU A 279 23.34 -9.67 -10.60
N GLN A 280 24.11 -10.73 -10.81
CA GLN A 280 23.61 -12.06 -11.16
C GLN A 280 24.30 -13.11 -10.29
N GLU A 281 23.51 -14.07 -9.83
CA GLU A 281 24.02 -15.22 -9.08
C GLU A 281 23.43 -16.52 -9.60
N ARG A 282 24.13 -17.63 -9.39
CA ARG A 282 23.65 -18.97 -9.74
C ARG A 282 22.94 -19.58 -8.56
N VAL A 283 21.67 -20.01 -8.74
CA VAL A 283 20.85 -20.59 -7.68
C VAL A 283 20.16 -21.87 -8.15
N SER A 284 19.92 -22.81 -7.24
CA SER A 284 19.11 -24.00 -7.54
C SER A 284 17.65 -23.61 -7.81
N ILE A 285 17.02 -24.28 -8.80
CA ILE A 285 15.61 -24.10 -9.09
C ILE A 285 14.75 -24.43 -7.85
N ASP A 286 15.14 -25.43 -7.08
CA ASP A 286 14.40 -25.87 -5.87
C ASP A 286 14.39 -24.80 -4.75
N GLN A 287 15.34 -23.87 -4.77
CA GLN A 287 15.43 -22.78 -3.80
C GLN A 287 14.73 -21.48 -4.26
N LEU A 288 14.38 -21.36 -5.55
CA LEU A 288 13.82 -20.13 -6.11
C LEU A 288 12.57 -19.65 -5.36
N GLN A 289 11.66 -20.56 -5.05
CA GLN A 289 10.43 -20.18 -4.34
C GLN A 289 10.74 -19.50 -3.02
N SER A 290 11.54 -20.13 -2.16
CA SER A 290 11.85 -19.60 -0.83
C SER A 290 12.65 -18.28 -0.89
N ILE A 291 13.60 -18.18 -1.84
CA ILE A 291 14.42 -16.96 -2.03
C ILE A 291 13.54 -15.78 -2.44
N ILE A 292 12.62 -15.98 -3.40
CA ILE A 292 11.80 -14.90 -3.93
C ILE A 292 10.65 -14.55 -2.98
N GLU A 293 9.95 -15.54 -2.43
CA GLU A 293 8.78 -15.36 -1.58
C GLU A 293 9.11 -14.50 -0.35
N ASP A 294 10.23 -14.74 0.32
CA ASP A 294 10.66 -13.90 1.45
C ASP A 294 10.88 -12.43 1.07
N LYS A 295 11.45 -12.18 -0.11
CA LYS A 295 11.77 -10.84 -0.61
C LYS A 295 10.56 -10.06 -1.11
N VAL A 296 9.51 -10.73 -1.61
CA VAL A 296 8.33 -10.09 -2.22
C VAL A 296 7.09 -10.13 -1.33
N SER A 297 7.17 -10.76 -0.16
CA SER A 297 6.06 -10.92 0.75
C SER A 297 5.70 -9.62 1.47
N ILE A 298 4.42 -9.26 1.46
CA ILE A 298 3.89 -8.18 2.32
C ILE A 298 4.08 -8.53 3.80
N SER A 299 3.97 -9.81 4.18
CA SER A 299 4.22 -10.26 5.54
C SER A 299 5.64 -9.94 6.00
N SER A 300 6.64 -10.15 5.14
CA SER A 300 8.04 -9.79 5.43
C SER A 300 8.22 -8.27 5.56
N LEU A 301 7.47 -7.48 4.77
CA LEU A 301 7.44 -6.02 4.91
C LEU A 301 6.85 -5.61 6.28
N LEU A 302 5.71 -6.19 6.66
CA LEU A 302 5.01 -5.86 7.91
C LEU A 302 5.80 -6.28 9.16
N LYS A 303 6.62 -7.32 9.10
CA LYS A 303 7.52 -7.70 10.22
C LYS A 303 8.51 -6.59 10.60
N LYS A 304 8.84 -5.68 9.67
CA LYS A 304 9.69 -4.52 9.95
C LYS A 304 9.01 -3.44 10.81
N LEU A 305 7.70 -3.57 11.05
CA LEU A 305 6.94 -2.64 11.89
C LEU A 305 6.96 -3.01 13.38
N GLN A 306 7.42 -4.21 13.70
CA GLN A 306 7.57 -4.68 15.07
C GLN A 306 8.89 -4.17 15.67
#